data_8f0c6f7a83427d6d76ab09074458b7dd
#
_entry.id   8f0c6f7a83427d6d76ab09074458b7dd
#
_cell.length_a   1.000
_cell.length_b   1.000
_cell.length_c   1.000
_cell.angle_alpha   90.00
_cell.angle_beta   90.00
_cell.angle_gamma   90.00
#
_symmetry.space_group_name_H-M   'P 1'
#
loop_
_entity.id
_entity.type
_entity.pdbx_description
1 polymer ?
#
loop_
_entity_poly.entity_id
_entity_poly.type
_entity_poly.pdbx_seq_one_letter_code
_entity_poly.pdbx_strand_id
1 'polypeptide(L)'
;MNTTDNNTITGTAPLQWFAMSATFRRELKAKSILSESGIECFIPMKYTPVTKRDGRKVKELIPAVHNLIFVHARKEDIQDIKQNIPYLQWLTRPVDGRNTPIIVPDNEMEQFIKVTQDSNEHLIYLRPDEIDLKKGTPIRILGGPFN
;
A
#
# COMPACT_ATOMS: atom_id res chain seq x y z
N MET A 1 -31.86 -0.75 19.22
CA MET A 1 -31.43 -0.96 18.60
C MET A 1 -30.85 -0.86 18.25
N ASN A 2 -31.06 -1.09 18.35
CA ASN A 2 -30.44 -1.34 17.57
C ASN A 2 -30.00 -1.01 16.88
N THR A 3 -30.27 -0.94 17.08
CA THR A 3 -29.79 -0.98 16.15
C THR A 3 -28.96 -0.66 15.70
N THR A 4 -29.24 -0.66 16.00
CA THR A 4 -28.41 -0.65 15.32
C THR A 4 -27.56 -0.68 15.06
N ASP A 5 -27.89 -1.02 15.31
CA ASP A 5 -27.07 -1.33 14.79
C ASP A 5 -26.49 -1.53 14.22
N ASN A 6 -26.89 -1.66 14.42
CA ASN A 6 -26.39 -2.15 13.59
C ASN A 6 -25.78 -2.07 12.99
N ASN A 7 -26.11 -1.84 13.27
CA ASN A 7 -25.50 -2.07 12.50
C ASN A 7 -24.75 -2.26 12.28
N THR A 8 -24.99 -2.42 12.68
CA THR A 8 -24.28 -2.93 12.37
C THR A 8 -23.93 -3.37 12.06
N ILE A 9 -24.36 -3.55 12.19
CA ILE A 9 -24.05 -4.21 11.78
C ILE A 9 -23.75 -4.42 11.21
N THR A 10 -24.38 -4.06 11.38
CA THR A 10 -24.28 -4.47 10.55
C THR A 10 -23.44 -4.76 9.89
N GLY A 11 -23.49 -4.20 9.25
CA GLY A 11 -22.38 -4.81 8.58
C GLY A 11 -21.48 -5.37 9.57
N THR A 12 -21.22 -6.39 9.35
CA THR A 12 -20.78 -7.24 10.39
C THR A 12 -19.35 -7.70 10.23
N ALA A 13 -18.82 -7.67 8.99
CA ALA A 13 -17.45 -8.06 8.78
C ALA A 13 -16.51 -6.97 9.29
N PRO A 14 -15.38 -7.32 9.92
CA PRO A 14 -14.44 -6.32 10.40
C PRO A 14 -13.69 -5.65 9.25
N LEU A 15 -13.19 -4.46 9.53
CA LEU A 15 -12.22 -3.83 8.64
C LEU A 15 -10.91 -4.58 8.74
N GLN A 16 -10.32 -4.89 7.59
CA GLN A 16 -9.06 -5.62 7.52
C GLN A 16 -8.18 -5.03 6.44
N TRP A 17 -6.87 -5.22 6.60
CA TRP A 17 -5.91 -4.83 5.57
C TRP A 17 -5.71 -5.97 4.60
N PHE A 18 -6.06 -5.71 3.35
CA PHE A 18 -5.87 -6.69 2.27
C PHE A 18 -4.72 -6.23 1.38
N ALA A 19 -3.83 -7.16 1.03
CA ALA A 19 -2.80 -6.89 0.03
C ALA A 19 -3.44 -7.11 -1.34
N MET A 20 -3.32 -6.12 -2.20
CA MET A 20 -3.93 -6.17 -3.52
C MET A 20 -2.96 -5.71 -4.59
N SER A 21 -3.29 -6.00 -5.82
CA SER A 21 -2.50 -5.59 -6.97
C SER A 21 -3.30 -4.58 -7.80
N ALA A 22 -2.68 -3.45 -8.10
CA ALA A 22 -3.22 -2.50 -9.08
C ALA A 22 -2.33 -2.62 -10.32
N THR A 23 -2.76 -3.42 -11.29
CA THR A 23 -1.92 -3.77 -12.43
C THR A 23 -1.61 -2.57 -13.31
N PHE A 24 -0.59 -2.71 -14.14
CA PHE A 24 -0.12 -1.66 -15.05
C PHE A 24 0.34 -0.41 -14.32
N ARG A 25 0.89 -0.58 -13.11
CA ARG A 25 1.41 0.53 -12.29
C ARG A 25 0.38 1.62 -12.05
N ARG A 26 -0.86 1.20 -11.78
CA ARG A 26 -1.96 2.15 -11.52
C ARG A 26 -2.30 2.26 -10.05
N GLU A 27 -1.31 2.04 -9.19
CA GLU A 27 -1.51 2.09 -7.74
C GLU A 27 -2.07 3.43 -7.29
N LEU A 28 -1.48 4.53 -7.78
CA LEU A 28 -1.91 5.86 -7.37
C LEU A 28 -3.30 6.19 -7.88
N LYS A 29 -3.63 5.71 -9.07
CA LYS A 29 -4.98 5.90 -9.60
C LYS A 29 -6.00 5.12 -8.78
N ALA A 30 -5.68 3.89 -8.42
CA ALA A 30 -6.55 3.08 -7.57
C ALA A 30 -6.74 3.75 -6.21
N LYS A 31 -5.66 4.28 -5.63
CA LYS A 31 -5.74 4.97 -4.34
C LYS A 31 -6.68 6.16 -4.42
N SER A 32 -6.60 6.92 -5.49
CA SER A 32 -7.47 8.08 -5.68
C SER A 32 -8.94 7.68 -5.67
N ILE A 33 -9.29 6.65 -6.42
CA ILE A 33 -10.67 6.18 -6.52
C ILE A 33 -11.14 5.63 -5.17
N LEU A 34 -10.31 4.83 -4.51
CA LEU A 34 -10.64 4.25 -3.22
C LEU A 34 -10.84 5.35 -2.16
N SER A 35 -9.97 6.36 -2.16
CA SER A 35 -10.07 7.45 -1.20
C SER A 35 -11.33 8.28 -1.41
N GLU A 36 -11.73 8.48 -2.65
CA GLU A 36 -12.98 9.19 -2.95
C GLU A 36 -14.19 8.43 -2.42
N SER A 37 -14.08 7.13 -2.31
CA SER A 37 -15.14 6.27 -1.77
C SER A 37 -15.04 6.10 -0.26
N GLY A 38 -14.11 6.80 0.39
CA GLY A 38 -13.96 6.72 1.84
C GLY A 38 -13.21 5.48 2.31
N ILE A 39 -12.50 4.81 1.43
CA ILE A 39 -11.75 3.60 1.77
C ILE A 39 -10.30 3.96 1.98
N GLU A 40 -9.77 3.61 3.14
CA GLU A 40 -8.38 3.82 3.48
C GLU A 40 -7.49 2.86 2.72
N CYS A 41 -6.37 3.36 2.18
CA CYS A 41 -5.40 2.49 1.54
C CYS A 41 -4.00 3.03 1.71
N PHE A 42 -3.02 2.16 1.52
CA PHE A 42 -1.62 2.51 1.69
C PHE A 42 -0.80 1.92 0.56
N ILE A 43 0.03 2.75 -0.04
CA ILE A 43 1.00 2.32 -1.06
C ILE A 43 2.39 2.61 -0.49
N PRO A 44 3.23 1.58 -0.29
CA PRO A 44 4.60 1.84 0.15
C PRO A 44 5.34 2.62 -0.92
N MET A 45 5.88 3.76 -0.53
CA MET A 45 6.54 4.68 -1.44
C MET A 45 8.01 4.80 -1.06
N LYS A 46 8.83 5.18 -2.03
CA LYS A 46 10.24 5.47 -1.77
C LYS A 46 10.67 6.65 -2.61
N TYR A 47 11.69 7.36 -2.12
CA TYR A 47 12.34 8.40 -2.91
C TYR A 47 13.39 7.77 -3.81
N THR A 48 13.44 8.24 -5.05
CA THR A 48 14.46 7.81 -6.00
C THR A 48 15.06 9.01 -6.67
N PRO A 49 16.40 9.04 -6.89
CA PRO A 49 17.03 10.13 -7.62
C PRO A 49 16.66 10.06 -9.12
N VAL A 50 16.33 11.21 -9.67
CA VAL A 50 16.01 11.33 -11.09
C VAL A 50 16.77 12.50 -11.65
N THR A 51 17.39 12.32 -12.85
CA THR A 51 18.05 13.39 -13.55
C THR A 51 17.09 13.98 -14.56
N LYS A 52 16.81 15.28 -14.42
CA LYS A 52 15.95 16.00 -15.34
C LYS A 52 16.71 16.32 -16.64
N ARG A 53 15.95 16.76 -17.65
CA ARG A 53 16.55 17.07 -18.96
C ARG A 53 17.63 18.13 -18.87
N ASP A 54 17.48 19.09 -17.94
CA ASP A 54 18.43 20.18 -17.76
C ASP A 54 19.63 19.77 -16.91
N GLY A 55 19.74 18.49 -16.55
CA GLY A 55 20.85 17.98 -15.76
C GLY A 55 20.63 18.05 -14.26
N ARG A 56 19.55 18.68 -13.79
CA ARG A 56 19.30 18.76 -12.36
C ARG A 56 18.95 17.38 -11.81
N LYS A 57 19.45 17.11 -10.59
CA LYS A 57 19.10 15.90 -9.89
C LYS A 57 18.05 16.21 -8.83
N VAL A 58 16.93 15.49 -8.88
CA VAL A 58 15.86 15.65 -7.92
C VAL A 58 15.47 14.28 -7.37
N LYS A 59 14.77 14.28 -6.25
CA LYS A 59 14.21 13.05 -5.69
C LYS A 59 12.74 13.02 -6.02
N GLU A 60 12.27 11.87 -6.54
CA GLU A 60 10.86 11.66 -6.81
C GLU A 60 10.34 10.56 -5.92
N LEU A 61 9.12 10.74 -5.44
CA LEU A 61 8.44 9.74 -4.62
C LEU A 61 7.68 8.80 -5.54
N ILE A 62 8.06 7.53 -5.53
CA ILE A 62 7.45 6.52 -6.40
C ILE A 62 7.05 5.31 -5.56
N PRO A 63 6.14 4.46 -6.06
CA PRO A 63 5.84 3.21 -5.38
C PRO A 63 7.10 2.36 -5.22
N ALA A 64 7.31 1.86 -4.00
CA ALA A 64 8.49 1.06 -3.69
C ALA A 64 8.40 -0.34 -4.30
N VAL A 65 7.19 -0.86 -4.43
CA VAL A 65 6.91 -2.16 -5.03
C VAL A 65 5.88 -1.95 -6.12
N HIS A 66 6.17 -2.42 -7.32
CA HIS A 66 5.27 -2.22 -8.45
C HIS A 66 3.93 -2.95 -8.21
N ASN A 67 2.86 -2.23 -8.49
CA ASN A 67 1.48 -2.76 -8.49
C ASN A 67 0.93 -3.10 -7.10
N LEU A 68 1.66 -2.85 -6.03
CA LEU A 68 1.23 -3.22 -4.68
C LEU A 68 0.45 -2.09 -4.02
N ILE A 69 -0.72 -2.43 -3.50
CA ILE A 69 -1.54 -1.51 -2.71
C ILE A 69 -2.19 -2.30 -1.58
N PHE A 70 -2.20 -1.71 -0.38
CA PHE A 70 -2.91 -2.28 0.75
C PHE A 70 -4.21 -1.52 0.95
N VAL A 71 -5.31 -2.23 1.13
CA VAL A 71 -6.64 -1.64 1.23
C VAL A 71 -7.25 -2.06 2.56
N HIS A 72 -7.69 -1.06 3.33
CA HIS A 72 -8.29 -1.28 4.65
C HIS A 72 -9.80 -1.10 4.55
N ALA A 73 -10.51 -2.21 4.49
CA ALA A 73 -11.96 -2.19 4.31
C ALA A 73 -12.54 -3.56 4.62
N ARG A 74 -13.85 -3.64 4.54
CA ARG A 74 -14.54 -4.93 4.56
C ARG A 74 -14.40 -5.57 3.20
N LYS A 75 -14.33 -6.89 3.18
CA LYS A 75 -14.18 -7.62 1.93
C LYS A 75 -15.29 -7.28 0.95
N GLU A 76 -16.51 -7.18 1.44
CA GLU A 76 -17.68 -6.86 0.60
C GLU A 76 -17.56 -5.50 -0.05
N ASP A 77 -17.08 -4.52 0.71
CA ASP A 77 -16.90 -3.17 0.19
C ASP A 77 -15.87 -3.14 -0.92
N ILE A 78 -14.80 -3.93 -0.77
CA ILE A 78 -13.77 -4.03 -1.81
C ILE A 78 -14.35 -4.71 -3.04
N GLN A 79 -15.12 -5.76 -2.86
CA GLN A 79 -15.74 -6.45 -4.00
C GLN A 79 -16.64 -5.52 -4.79
N ASP A 80 -17.38 -4.65 -4.09
CA ASP A 80 -18.23 -3.67 -4.76
C ASP A 80 -17.42 -2.64 -5.53
N ILE A 81 -16.40 -2.07 -4.91
CA ILE A 81 -15.62 -1.01 -5.56
C ILE A 81 -14.77 -1.55 -6.71
N LYS A 82 -14.40 -2.83 -6.66
CA LYS A 82 -13.61 -3.45 -7.74
C LYS A 82 -14.34 -3.37 -9.08
N GLN A 83 -15.65 -3.30 -9.07
CA GLN A 83 -16.42 -3.16 -10.31
C GLN A 83 -16.07 -1.88 -11.05
N ASN A 84 -15.63 -0.86 -10.33
CA ASN A 84 -15.23 0.42 -10.89
C ASN A 84 -13.72 0.52 -11.10
N ILE A 85 -12.96 -0.49 -10.67
CA ILE A 85 -11.50 -0.50 -10.77
C ILE A 85 -11.09 -1.85 -11.37
N PRO A 86 -11.23 -2.02 -12.70
CA PRO A 86 -11.00 -3.34 -13.30
C PRO A 86 -9.58 -3.86 -13.16
N TYR A 87 -8.62 -2.97 -12.94
CA TYR A 87 -7.22 -3.37 -12.77
C TYR A 87 -6.85 -3.67 -11.30
N LEU A 88 -7.81 -3.59 -10.37
CA LEU A 88 -7.58 -3.92 -8.97
C LEU A 88 -7.89 -5.39 -8.74
N GLN A 89 -6.89 -6.15 -8.27
CA GLN A 89 -7.00 -7.60 -8.12
C GLN A 89 -6.58 -8.01 -6.72
N TRP A 90 -7.22 -9.05 -6.21
CA TRP A 90 -6.80 -9.66 -4.96
C TRP A 90 -5.43 -10.30 -5.14
N LEU A 91 -4.53 -10.08 -4.17
CA LEU A 91 -3.38 -10.93 -4.02
C LEU A 91 -3.80 -12.08 -3.11
N THR A 92 -3.49 -13.29 -3.53
CA THR A 92 -3.98 -14.48 -2.84
C THR A 92 -2.82 -15.42 -2.53
N ARG A 93 -3.09 -16.30 -1.59
CA ARG A 93 -2.18 -17.39 -1.29
C ARG A 93 -3.02 -18.66 -1.08
N PRO A 94 -2.46 -19.85 -1.33
CA PRO A 94 -3.21 -21.08 -1.08
C PRO A 94 -3.32 -21.34 0.41
N VAL A 95 -4.54 -21.62 0.84
CA VAL A 95 -4.84 -22.04 2.22
C VAL A 95 -5.80 -23.20 2.08
N ASP A 96 -5.39 -24.38 2.54
CA ASP A 96 -6.20 -25.60 2.45
C ASP A 96 -6.69 -25.87 1.01
N GLY A 97 -5.80 -25.64 0.05
CA GLY A 97 -6.11 -25.91 -1.36
C GLY A 97 -6.93 -24.83 -2.05
N ARG A 98 -7.25 -23.73 -1.36
CA ARG A 98 -8.03 -22.63 -1.92
C ARG A 98 -7.21 -21.36 -1.97
N ASN A 99 -7.34 -20.61 -3.04
CA ASN A 99 -6.72 -19.28 -3.12
C ASN A 99 -7.50 -18.31 -2.23
N THR A 100 -6.82 -17.76 -1.24
CA THR A 100 -7.43 -16.92 -0.22
C THR A 100 -6.78 -15.55 -0.24
N PRO A 101 -7.56 -14.47 -0.18
CA PRO A 101 -6.96 -13.13 -0.13
C PRO A 101 -5.97 -12.99 1.02
N ILE A 102 -4.89 -12.28 0.76
CA ILE A 102 -3.85 -12.05 1.77
C ILE A 102 -4.32 -10.93 2.69
N ILE A 103 -4.41 -11.25 3.98
CA ILE A 103 -4.78 -10.31 5.03
C ILE A 103 -3.55 -10.04 5.88
N VAL A 104 -3.27 -8.77 6.13
CA VAL A 104 -2.15 -8.36 6.97
C VAL A 104 -2.71 -7.92 8.32
N PRO A 105 -2.25 -8.51 9.42
CA PRO A 105 -2.72 -8.10 10.75
C PRO A 105 -2.49 -6.61 11.00
N ASP A 106 -3.40 -5.97 11.71
CA ASP A 106 -3.37 -4.52 11.92
C ASP A 106 -2.05 -4.05 12.53
N ASN A 107 -1.56 -4.77 13.55
CA ASN A 107 -0.32 -4.35 14.21
C ASN A 107 0.88 -4.44 13.27
N GLU A 108 0.91 -5.42 12.39
CA GLU A 108 1.99 -5.54 11.41
C GLU A 108 1.90 -4.42 10.38
N MET A 109 0.68 -4.09 9.97
CA MET A 109 0.47 -3.02 9.01
C MET A 109 0.88 -1.67 9.58
N GLU A 110 0.54 -1.41 10.85
CA GLU A 110 0.93 -0.18 11.52
C GLU A 110 2.45 -0.04 11.59
N GLN A 111 3.14 -1.11 11.94
CA GLN A 111 4.59 -1.10 11.99
C GLN A 111 5.21 -0.88 10.62
N PHE A 112 4.65 -1.52 9.61
CA PHE A 112 5.15 -1.39 8.25
C PHE A 112 5.00 0.04 7.74
N ILE A 113 3.83 0.64 7.97
CA ILE A 113 3.57 2.02 7.56
C ILE A 113 4.56 2.95 8.25
N LYS A 114 4.76 2.77 9.55
CA LYS A 114 5.68 3.62 10.31
C LYS A 114 7.11 3.49 9.81
N VAL A 115 7.58 2.27 9.60
CA VAL A 115 8.94 2.04 9.09
C VAL A 115 9.12 2.68 7.72
N THR A 116 8.14 2.53 6.85
CA THR A 116 8.20 3.09 5.51
C THR A 116 8.25 4.61 5.53
N GLN A 117 7.41 5.22 6.36
CA GLN A 117 7.37 6.68 6.49
C GLN A 117 8.67 7.21 7.10
N ASP A 118 9.16 6.58 8.14
CA ASP A 118 10.42 6.99 8.77
C ASP A 118 11.59 6.89 7.80
N SER A 119 11.64 5.83 7.02
CA SER A 119 12.69 5.66 6.02
C SER A 119 12.64 6.74 4.96
N ASN A 120 11.43 7.09 4.49
CA ASN A 120 11.26 8.14 3.50
C ASN A 120 11.65 9.50 4.06
N GLU A 121 11.28 9.80 5.30
CA GLU A 121 11.66 11.04 5.96
C GLU A 121 13.18 11.14 6.08
N HIS A 122 13.83 10.06 6.44
CA HIS A 122 15.29 10.04 6.52
C HIS A 122 15.91 10.35 5.16
N LEU A 123 15.40 9.76 4.10
CA LEU A 123 15.93 9.94 2.75
C LEU A 123 15.75 11.36 2.23
N ILE A 124 14.74 12.10 2.71
CA ILE A 124 14.54 13.49 2.31
C ILE A 124 15.75 14.36 2.66
N TYR A 125 16.42 14.07 3.76
CA TYR A 125 17.54 14.89 4.26
C TYR A 125 18.89 14.45 3.73
N LEU A 126 18.95 13.43 2.87
CA LEU A 126 20.20 12.95 2.30
C LEU A 126 20.45 13.61 0.94
N ARG A 127 21.72 13.93 0.66
CA ARG A 127 22.11 14.36 -0.68
C ARG A 127 22.08 13.14 -1.61
N PRO A 128 21.98 13.35 -2.94
CA PRO A 128 21.95 12.21 -3.86
C PRO A 128 23.13 11.25 -3.70
N ASP A 129 24.34 11.76 -3.48
CA ASP A 129 25.51 10.91 -3.28
C ASP A 129 25.41 10.14 -1.97
N GLU A 130 24.85 10.73 -0.94
CA GLU A 130 24.62 10.03 0.34
C GLU A 130 23.60 8.92 0.18
N ILE A 131 22.57 9.15 -0.63
CA ILE A 131 21.57 8.12 -0.91
C ILE A 131 22.25 6.92 -1.54
N ASP A 132 23.15 7.15 -2.51
CA ASP A 132 23.85 6.05 -3.17
C ASP A 132 24.71 5.25 -2.19
N LEU A 133 25.40 5.94 -1.29
CA LEU A 133 26.24 5.28 -0.30
C LEU A 133 25.45 4.46 0.71
N LYS A 134 24.23 4.87 0.99
CA LYS A 134 23.40 4.25 2.03
C LYS A 134 22.23 3.47 1.47
N LYS A 135 22.16 3.32 0.18
CA LYS A 135 20.98 2.74 -0.47
C LYS A 135 20.63 1.34 0.03
N GLY A 136 21.62 0.55 0.40
CA GLY A 136 21.36 -0.79 0.86
C GLY A 136 20.63 -0.85 2.19
N THR A 137 20.83 0.14 3.05
CA THR A 137 20.22 0.14 4.38
C THR A 137 18.72 0.42 4.37
N PRO A 138 18.24 1.51 3.73
CA PRO A 138 16.80 1.74 3.66
C PRO A 138 16.08 0.66 2.89
N ILE A 139 16.69 0.16 1.82
CA ILE A 139 16.07 -0.89 1.00
C ILE A 139 15.90 -2.15 1.82
N ARG A 140 16.89 -2.53 2.63
CA ARG A 140 16.78 -3.71 3.48
C ARG A 140 15.68 -3.56 4.51
N ILE A 141 15.52 -2.37 5.08
CA ILE A 141 14.44 -2.12 6.02
C ILE A 141 13.09 -2.28 5.34
N LEU A 142 12.95 -1.69 4.15
CA LEU A 142 11.68 -1.75 3.43
C LEU A 142 11.39 -3.15 2.91
N GLY A 143 12.41 -3.87 2.47
CA GLY A 143 12.24 -5.22 1.96
C GLY A 143 12.11 -6.28 3.04
N GLY A 144 12.74 -6.06 4.20
CA GLY A 144 12.80 -7.04 5.27
C GLY A 144 11.46 -7.62 5.68
N PRO A 145 10.42 -6.80 5.91
CA PRO A 145 9.12 -7.35 6.33
C PRO A 145 8.46 -8.23 5.27
N PHE A 146 8.87 -8.14 4.04
CA PHE A 146 8.24 -8.85 2.93
C PHE A 146 9.12 -9.87 2.26
N ASN A 147 10.33 -10.03 2.76
CA ASN A 147 11.26 -11.04 2.21
C ASN A 147 11.18 -12.35 2.93
#